data_16fffdca6a16ba674e6b8bd8bafc5d31
#
_entry.id   16fffdca6a16ba674e6b8bd8bafc5d31
#
_cell.length_a   1.000
_cell.length_b   1.000
_cell.length_c   1.000
_cell.angle_alpha   90.00
_cell.angle_beta   90.00
_cell.angle_gamma   90.00
#
_symmetry.space_group_name_H-M   'P 1'
#
loop_
_entity.id
_entity.type
_entity.pdbx_description
1 polymer ?
#
loop_
_entity_poly.entity_id
_entity_poly.type
_entity_poly.pdbx_seq_one_letter_code
_entity_poly.pdbx_strand_id
1 'polypeptide(L)'
;MRTVWQVFLRDCKRILRNPVAAVVTLGVAVLPSLYAWFNILANWDPYSATGNLQVAVANEDRGTTNDLVGHLNAGKQVVIKLKHNDQLGWRFVSNEEQAVQGVQTGDYYAAIVLPKDFSASLVDSLTGTSKQPKIKYYVNEKKNAIAPKITDTVQPPLTSKSTPHS
;
A
#
# COMPACT_ATOMS: atom_id res chain seq x y z
N MET A 1 -44.77 -26.20 11.21
CA MET A 1 -44.04 -25.81 9.98
C MET A 1 -44.91 -25.70 8.73
N ARG A 2 -45.90 -26.54 8.53
CA ARG A 2 -46.83 -26.48 7.35
C ARG A 2 -47.57 -25.14 7.24
N THR A 3 -48.00 -24.54 8.36
CA THR A 3 -48.78 -23.31 8.36
C THR A 3 -47.98 -22.10 7.91
N VAL A 4 -46.68 -21.99 8.32
CA VAL A 4 -45.81 -20.88 7.91
C VAL A 4 -45.53 -20.90 6.41
N TRP A 5 -45.29 -22.10 5.86
CA TRP A 5 -45.08 -22.26 4.44
C TRP A 5 -46.29 -21.93 3.57
N GLN A 6 -47.47 -22.29 4.07
CA GLN A 6 -48.74 -21.97 3.43
C GLN A 6 -49.04 -20.47 3.41
N VAL A 7 -48.72 -19.77 4.50
CA VAL A 7 -48.85 -18.30 4.58
C VAL A 7 -47.90 -17.63 3.63
N PHE A 8 -46.65 -18.05 3.61
CA PHE A 8 -45.63 -17.53 2.70
C PHE A 8 -46.04 -17.67 1.22
N LEU A 9 -46.45 -18.87 0.79
CA LEU A 9 -46.90 -19.09 -0.57
C LEU A 9 -48.12 -18.24 -0.95
N ARG A 10 -49.08 -18.06 -0.02
CA ARG A 10 -50.25 -17.23 -0.27
C ARG A 10 -49.86 -15.75 -0.39
N ASP A 11 -48.94 -15.26 0.40
CA ASP A 11 -48.49 -13.88 0.33
C ASP A 11 -47.66 -13.61 -0.94
N CYS A 12 -46.81 -14.53 -1.35
CA CYS A 12 -46.13 -14.45 -2.65
C CYS A 12 -47.12 -14.38 -3.81
N LYS A 13 -48.15 -15.24 -3.81
CA LYS A 13 -49.16 -15.25 -4.83
C LYS A 13 -50.02 -13.97 -4.86
N ARG A 14 -50.26 -13.38 -3.69
CA ARG A 14 -50.98 -12.11 -3.54
C ARG A 14 -50.19 -10.93 -4.10
N ILE A 15 -48.90 -10.86 -3.81
CA ILE A 15 -47.95 -9.85 -4.35
C ILE A 15 -47.89 -9.95 -5.87
N LEU A 16 -47.68 -11.16 -6.40
CA LEU A 16 -47.62 -11.39 -7.85
C LEU A 16 -48.89 -11.07 -8.61
N ARG A 17 -50.06 -11.11 -7.96
CA ARG A 17 -51.34 -10.73 -8.58
C ARG A 17 -51.56 -9.22 -8.68
N ASN A 18 -50.83 -8.43 -7.88
CA ASN A 18 -50.88 -6.99 -7.95
C ASN A 18 -49.60 -6.45 -8.62
N PRO A 19 -49.69 -5.93 -9.86
CA PRO A 19 -48.48 -5.50 -10.59
C PRO A 19 -47.72 -4.38 -9.86
N VAL A 20 -48.42 -3.47 -9.17
CA VAL A 20 -47.77 -2.40 -8.41
C VAL A 20 -47.01 -2.97 -7.22
N ALA A 21 -47.61 -3.88 -6.45
CA ALA A 21 -46.95 -4.54 -5.32
C ALA A 21 -45.74 -5.36 -5.78
N ALA A 22 -45.83 -6.06 -6.94
CA ALA A 22 -44.74 -6.82 -7.49
C ALA A 22 -43.55 -5.91 -7.87
N VAL A 23 -43.81 -4.80 -8.55
CA VAL A 23 -42.74 -3.83 -8.94
C VAL A 23 -42.07 -3.21 -7.72
N VAL A 24 -42.83 -2.80 -6.70
CA VAL A 24 -42.27 -2.22 -5.47
C VAL A 24 -41.42 -3.26 -4.73
N THR A 25 -41.92 -4.48 -4.57
CA THR A 25 -41.18 -5.55 -3.88
C THR A 25 -39.90 -5.90 -4.63
N LEU A 26 -39.95 -5.99 -5.96
CA LEU A 26 -38.79 -6.24 -6.79
C LEU A 26 -37.77 -5.09 -6.67
N GLY A 27 -38.22 -3.84 -6.71
CA GLY A 27 -37.37 -2.66 -6.54
C GLY A 27 -36.66 -2.66 -5.19
N VAL A 28 -37.38 -2.91 -4.10
CA VAL A 28 -36.80 -2.96 -2.75
C VAL A 28 -35.79 -4.10 -2.58
N ALA A 29 -35.99 -5.22 -3.28
CA ALA A 29 -35.07 -6.35 -3.24
C ALA A 29 -33.83 -6.13 -4.15
N VAL A 30 -34.04 -5.61 -5.36
CA VAL A 30 -32.99 -5.47 -6.37
C VAL A 30 -32.06 -4.28 -6.11
N LEU A 31 -32.60 -3.12 -5.71
CA LEU A 31 -31.77 -1.91 -5.52
C LEU A 31 -30.66 -2.09 -4.46
N PRO A 32 -30.95 -2.61 -3.23
CA PRO A 32 -29.89 -2.86 -2.27
C PRO A 32 -28.88 -3.92 -2.74
N SER A 33 -29.35 -4.93 -3.47
CA SER A 33 -28.49 -6.00 -3.99
C SER A 33 -27.55 -5.46 -5.07
N LEU A 34 -28.02 -4.60 -5.96
CA LEU A 34 -27.18 -3.93 -6.96
C LEU A 34 -26.18 -3.00 -6.28
N TYR A 35 -26.61 -2.23 -5.29
CA TYR A 35 -25.70 -1.35 -4.54
C TYR A 35 -24.58 -2.17 -3.87
N ALA A 36 -24.92 -3.24 -3.17
CA ALA A 36 -23.94 -4.14 -2.57
C ALA A 36 -22.99 -4.75 -3.64
N TRP A 37 -23.53 -5.19 -4.76
CA TRP A 37 -22.76 -5.76 -5.87
C TRP A 37 -21.76 -4.75 -6.45
N PHE A 38 -22.21 -3.51 -6.73
CA PHE A 38 -21.32 -2.47 -7.24
C PHE A 38 -20.24 -2.07 -6.24
N ASN A 39 -20.57 -2.03 -4.93
CA ASN A 39 -19.56 -1.79 -3.90
C ASN A 39 -18.52 -2.90 -3.81
N ILE A 40 -18.95 -4.16 -3.88
CA ILE A 40 -18.03 -5.31 -3.90
C ILE A 40 -17.16 -5.25 -5.15
N LEU A 41 -17.75 -5.01 -6.32
CA LEU A 41 -17.02 -4.95 -7.59
C LEU A 41 -16.01 -3.80 -7.61
N ALA A 42 -16.37 -2.63 -7.10
CA ALA A 42 -15.48 -1.47 -7.02
C ALA A 42 -14.31 -1.67 -6.05
N ASN A 43 -14.50 -2.47 -5.00
CA ASN A 43 -13.48 -2.77 -4.00
C ASN A 43 -12.87 -4.17 -4.14
N TRP A 44 -13.20 -4.90 -5.24
CA TRP A 44 -12.75 -6.28 -5.43
C TRP A 44 -11.22 -6.39 -5.53
N ASP A 45 -10.61 -5.42 -6.18
CA ASP A 45 -9.15 -5.36 -6.32
C ASP A 45 -8.64 -3.91 -6.17
N PRO A 46 -8.52 -3.42 -4.92
CA PRO A 46 -7.97 -2.10 -4.67
C PRO A 46 -6.48 -1.99 -5.06
N TYR A 47 -5.81 -3.12 -5.28
CA TYR A 47 -4.39 -3.17 -5.60
C TYR A 47 -4.09 -3.22 -7.09
N SER A 48 -5.05 -3.53 -7.97
CA SER A 48 -4.84 -3.54 -9.42
C SER A 48 -4.45 -2.19 -9.99
N ALA A 49 -4.88 -1.10 -9.35
CA ALA A 49 -4.50 0.26 -9.72
C ALA A 49 -3.14 0.71 -9.15
N THR A 50 -2.56 -0.01 -8.19
CA THR A 50 -1.31 0.39 -7.53
C THR A 50 -0.08 0.15 -8.41
N GLY A 51 -0.16 -0.70 -9.41
CA GLY A 51 0.88 -0.87 -10.45
C GLY A 51 1.19 0.42 -11.22
N ASN A 52 0.24 1.37 -11.27
CA ASN A 52 0.43 2.68 -11.86
C ASN A 52 1.12 3.69 -10.92
N LEU A 53 1.25 3.38 -9.63
CA LEU A 53 1.98 4.20 -8.67
C LEU A 53 3.48 3.99 -8.86
N GLN A 54 4.13 4.93 -9.51
CA GLN A 54 5.57 4.86 -9.74
C GLN A 54 6.31 5.18 -8.44
N VAL A 55 7.12 4.22 -7.97
CA VAL A 55 7.96 4.36 -6.78
C VAL A 55 9.42 4.21 -7.19
N ALA A 56 10.22 5.25 -6.96
CA ALA A 56 11.64 5.21 -7.23
C ALA A 56 12.39 4.38 -6.17
N VAL A 57 13.37 3.62 -6.60
CA VAL A 57 14.27 2.85 -5.73
C VAL A 57 15.71 3.20 -6.09
N ALA A 58 16.41 3.85 -5.18
CA ALA A 58 17.83 4.11 -5.27
C ALA A 58 18.59 3.15 -4.34
N ASN A 59 19.49 2.38 -4.89
CA ASN A 59 20.33 1.47 -4.10
C ASN A 59 21.78 1.97 -4.13
N GLU A 60 22.23 2.56 -3.03
CA GLU A 60 23.60 2.99 -2.82
C GLU A 60 24.41 2.02 -1.94
N ASP A 61 23.77 0.90 -1.49
CA ASP A 61 24.41 -0.08 -0.62
C ASP A 61 25.68 -0.68 -1.24
N ARG A 62 26.77 -0.59 -0.49
CA ARG A 62 28.07 -1.11 -0.91
C ARG A 62 28.28 -2.58 -0.56
N GLY A 63 27.33 -3.16 0.18
CA GLY A 63 27.53 -4.47 0.80
C GLY A 63 28.46 -4.41 2.00
N THR A 64 28.65 -5.56 2.63
CA THR A 64 29.60 -5.74 3.74
C THR A 64 30.21 -7.11 3.67
N THR A 65 31.40 -7.27 4.26
CA THR A 65 32.07 -8.55 4.44
C THR A 65 32.35 -8.75 5.90
N ASN A 66 31.86 -9.85 6.48
CA ASN A 66 32.07 -10.21 7.88
C ASN A 66 32.31 -11.72 7.97
N ASP A 67 33.08 -12.16 8.96
CA ASP A 67 33.40 -13.58 9.19
C ASP A 67 32.17 -14.45 9.47
N LEU A 68 31.06 -13.84 9.96
CA LEU A 68 29.82 -14.53 10.28
C LEU A 68 28.94 -14.82 9.04
N VAL A 69 28.89 -13.87 8.10
CA VAL A 69 27.97 -13.90 6.96
C VAL A 69 28.67 -13.94 5.59
N GLY A 70 29.98 -13.87 5.58
CA GLY A 70 30.79 -13.74 4.36
C GLY A 70 30.50 -12.41 3.64
N HIS A 71 30.48 -12.41 2.32
CA HIS A 71 30.14 -11.22 1.53
C HIS A 71 28.61 -11.09 1.38
N LEU A 72 28.04 -10.08 2.00
CA LEU A 72 26.60 -9.78 1.94
C LEU A 72 26.36 -8.44 1.25
N ASN A 73 25.46 -8.41 0.26
CA ASN A 73 24.89 -7.19 -0.31
C ASN A 73 23.35 -7.29 -0.26
N ALA A 74 22.81 -6.86 0.86
CA ALA A 74 21.37 -6.93 1.13
C ALA A 74 20.59 -5.98 0.22
N GLY A 75 21.14 -4.80 -0.08
CA GLY A 75 20.51 -3.84 -1.00
C GLY A 75 20.32 -4.40 -2.39
N LYS A 76 21.30 -5.12 -2.92
CA LYS A 76 21.16 -5.80 -4.22
C LYS A 76 20.10 -6.90 -4.19
N GLN A 77 19.99 -7.64 -3.10
CA GLN A 77 18.95 -8.67 -2.95
C GLN A 77 17.54 -8.05 -2.87
N VAL A 78 17.39 -6.91 -2.16
CA VAL A 78 16.14 -6.16 -2.13
C VAL A 78 15.75 -5.71 -3.54
N VAL A 79 16.67 -5.12 -4.31
CA VAL A 79 16.40 -4.69 -5.69
C VAL A 79 15.97 -5.86 -6.58
N ILE A 80 16.63 -7.01 -6.46
CA ILE A 80 16.26 -8.22 -7.24
C ILE A 80 14.83 -8.66 -6.88
N LYS A 81 14.46 -8.68 -5.61
CA LYS A 81 13.11 -9.05 -5.18
C LYS A 81 12.06 -8.04 -5.65
N LEU A 82 12.36 -6.74 -5.60
CA LEU A 82 11.46 -5.70 -6.08
C LEU A 82 11.25 -5.75 -7.60
N LYS A 83 12.25 -6.16 -8.37
CA LYS A 83 12.11 -6.37 -9.83
C LYS A 83 11.13 -7.49 -10.21
N HIS A 84 10.89 -8.43 -9.32
CA HIS A 84 9.93 -9.53 -9.50
C HIS A 84 8.58 -9.25 -8.81
N ASN A 85 8.39 -8.06 -8.29
CA ASN A 85 7.17 -7.64 -7.59
C ASN A 85 6.40 -6.66 -8.46
N ASP A 86 5.21 -7.04 -8.91
CA ASP A 86 4.36 -6.26 -9.81
C ASP A 86 3.29 -5.44 -9.07
N GLN A 87 3.33 -5.40 -7.73
CA GLN A 87 2.33 -4.69 -6.93
C GLN A 87 2.41 -3.17 -7.06
N LEU A 88 3.60 -2.64 -7.37
CA LEU A 88 3.86 -1.22 -7.59
C LEU A 88 4.68 -1.02 -8.87
N GLY A 89 4.60 0.17 -9.45
CA GLY A 89 5.41 0.57 -10.59
C GLY A 89 6.84 0.94 -10.18
N TRP A 90 7.66 -0.06 -9.85
CA TRP A 90 9.03 0.16 -9.41
C TRP A 90 9.90 0.80 -10.48
N ARG A 91 10.55 1.91 -10.15
CA ARG A 91 11.51 2.61 -11.00
C ARG A 91 12.87 2.65 -10.32
N PHE A 92 13.86 1.97 -10.90
CA PHE A 92 15.21 1.89 -10.36
C PHE A 92 16.03 3.06 -10.89
N VAL A 93 16.54 3.88 -9.98
CA VAL A 93 17.36 5.07 -10.28
C VAL A 93 18.77 4.92 -9.71
N SER A 94 19.70 5.70 -10.22
CA SER A 94 21.13 5.52 -9.92
C SER A 94 21.54 6.00 -8.54
N ASN A 95 20.89 7.06 -8.03
CA ASN A 95 21.26 7.72 -6.77
C ASN A 95 20.05 8.35 -6.07
N GLU A 96 20.28 8.77 -4.81
CA GLU A 96 19.30 9.45 -3.97
C GLU A 96 18.79 10.74 -4.62
N GLU A 97 19.67 11.54 -5.24
CA GLU A 97 19.31 12.84 -5.83
C GLU A 97 18.27 12.69 -6.95
N GLN A 98 18.45 11.73 -7.85
CA GLN A 98 17.47 11.43 -8.89
C GLN A 98 16.14 10.94 -8.32
N ALA A 99 16.18 10.12 -7.28
CA ALA A 99 14.99 9.64 -6.61
C ALA A 99 14.18 10.79 -5.99
N VAL A 100 14.87 11.68 -5.24
CA VAL A 100 14.26 12.85 -4.58
C VAL A 100 13.75 13.85 -5.60
N GLN A 101 14.54 14.16 -6.64
CA GLN A 101 14.12 15.06 -7.70
C GLN A 101 12.85 14.56 -8.39
N GLY A 102 12.77 13.29 -8.76
CA GLY A 102 11.59 12.72 -9.39
C GLY A 102 10.34 12.74 -8.49
N VAL A 103 10.50 12.66 -7.16
CA VAL A 103 9.39 12.86 -6.22
C VAL A 103 8.97 14.33 -6.17
N GLN A 104 9.93 15.27 -6.20
CA GLN A 104 9.64 16.72 -6.17
C GLN A 104 8.97 17.21 -7.46
N THR A 105 9.41 16.74 -8.62
CA THR A 105 8.81 17.04 -9.92
C THR A 105 7.46 16.34 -10.12
N GLY A 106 7.21 15.28 -9.33
CA GLY A 106 5.97 14.52 -9.37
C GLY A 106 5.97 13.38 -10.39
N ASP A 107 7.14 13.00 -10.91
CA ASP A 107 7.31 11.84 -11.76
C ASP A 107 7.13 10.54 -10.96
N TYR A 108 7.56 10.56 -9.69
CA TYR A 108 7.36 9.47 -8.75
C TYR A 108 6.44 9.88 -7.61
N TYR A 109 5.63 8.93 -7.17
CA TYR A 109 4.77 9.07 -6.01
C TYR A 109 5.59 9.09 -4.70
N ALA A 110 6.56 8.20 -4.63
CA ALA A 110 7.46 8.04 -3.49
C ALA A 110 8.84 7.58 -3.97
N ALA A 111 9.82 7.68 -3.09
CA ALA A 111 11.15 7.12 -3.31
C ALA A 111 11.64 6.40 -2.06
N ILE A 112 12.30 5.27 -2.30
CA ILE A 112 12.99 4.46 -1.30
C ILE A 112 14.47 4.51 -1.62
N VAL A 113 15.29 4.89 -0.62
CA VAL A 113 16.73 4.95 -0.76
C VAL A 113 17.39 4.03 0.25
N LEU A 114 18.14 3.06 -0.24
CA LEU A 114 18.98 2.17 0.55
C LEU A 114 20.35 2.84 0.71
N PRO A 115 20.75 3.25 1.93
CA PRO A 115 22.01 3.97 2.16
C PRO A 115 23.23 3.07 1.98
N LYS A 116 24.40 3.71 1.87
CA LYS A 116 25.68 3.02 1.57
C LYS A 116 26.09 1.97 2.60
N ASP A 117 25.65 2.14 3.84
CA ASP A 117 25.93 1.27 4.98
C ASP A 117 24.78 0.33 5.34
N PHE A 118 23.80 0.14 4.43
CA PHE A 118 22.61 -0.66 4.72
C PHE A 118 22.96 -2.10 5.10
N SER A 119 23.79 -2.79 4.31
CA SER A 119 24.23 -4.16 4.62
C SER A 119 25.04 -4.24 5.91
N ALA A 120 25.94 -3.28 6.13
CA ALA A 120 26.75 -3.24 7.35
C ALA A 120 25.89 -3.05 8.60
N SER A 121 24.95 -2.10 8.56
CA SER A 121 24.02 -1.85 9.69
C SER A 121 23.10 -3.04 9.96
N LEU A 122 22.73 -3.80 8.92
CA LEU A 122 21.93 -5.01 9.06
C LEU A 122 22.72 -6.09 9.83
N VAL A 123 23.98 -6.31 9.47
CA VAL A 123 24.86 -7.27 10.17
C VAL A 123 25.14 -6.83 11.60
N ASP A 124 25.41 -5.53 11.81
CA ASP A 124 25.63 -4.95 13.16
C ASP A 124 24.40 -5.16 14.06
N SER A 125 23.19 -5.04 13.52
CA SER A 125 21.98 -5.28 14.30
C SER A 125 21.80 -6.75 14.72
N LEU A 126 22.28 -7.69 13.90
CA LEU A 126 22.25 -9.12 14.21
C LEU A 126 23.30 -9.52 15.25
N THR A 127 24.40 -8.77 15.32
CA THR A 127 25.51 -9.02 16.27
C THR A 127 25.32 -8.30 17.62
N GLY A 128 24.17 -7.64 17.82
CA GLY A 128 23.85 -6.95 19.08
C GLY A 128 24.45 -5.55 19.21
N THR A 129 25.08 -5.04 18.15
CA THR A 129 25.54 -3.65 18.10
C THR A 129 24.32 -2.74 17.81
N SER A 130 24.16 -1.67 18.55
CA SER A 130 22.95 -0.82 18.63
C SER A 130 22.58 -0.03 17.34
N LYS A 131 23.22 -0.33 16.21
CA LYS A 131 23.01 0.42 14.96
C LYS A 131 21.94 -0.25 14.11
N GLN A 132 20.72 0.31 14.12
CA GLN A 132 19.62 -0.17 13.30
C GLN A 132 19.80 0.24 11.84
N PRO A 133 19.51 -0.66 10.85
CA PRO A 133 19.52 -0.30 9.45
C PRO A 133 18.42 0.74 9.19
N LYS A 134 18.75 1.85 8.56
CA LYS A 134 17.82 2.92 8.22
C LYS A 134 17.58 2.93 6.71
N ILE A 135 16.33 2.91 6.30
CA ILE A 135 15.91 3.14 4.94
C ILE A 135 15.36 4.56 4.87
N LYS A 136 15.80 5.35 3.89
CA LYS A 136 15.23 6.68 3.68
C LYS A 136 14.01 6.56 2.78
N TYR A 137 12.93 7.24 3.17
CA TYR A 137 11.67 7.24 2.46
C TYR A 137 11.21 8.68 2.18
N TYR A 138 10.91 8.99 0.93
CA TYR A 138 10.45 10.29 0.46
C TYR A 138 9.09 10.14 -0.21
N VAL A 139 8.15 11.05 0.10
CA VAL A 139 6.78 11.05 -0.45
C VAL A 139 6.42 12.42 -0.96
N ASN A 140 5.69 12.47 -2.06
CA ASN A 140 5.09 13.70 -2.55
C ASN A 140 3.72 13.92 -1.91
N GLU A 141 3.69 14.67 -0.81
CA GLU A 141 2.47 14.99 -0.07
C GLU A 141 1.45 15.81 -0.88
N LYS A 142 1.89 16.53 -1.91
CA LYS A 142 1.02 17.39 -2.72
C LYS A 142 0.06 16.62 -3.62
N LYS A 143 0.34 15.36 -3.93
CA LYS A 143 -0.46 14.57 -4.87
C LYS A 143 -1.49 13.64 -4.22
N ASN A 144 -1.50 13.44 -2.88
CA ASN A 144 -2.41 12.43 -2.35
C ASN A 144 -2.82 12.62 -0.88
N ALA A 145 -4.14 12.73 -0.66
CA ALA A 145 -4.76 12.71 0.66
C ALA A 145 -4.69 11.33 1.37
N ILE A 146 -4.25 10.27 0.68
CA ILE A 146 -4.16 8.89 1.22
C ILE A 146 -2.76 8.58 1.74
N ALA A 147 -1.72 9.32 1.29
CA ALA A 147 -0.33 9.10 1.67
C ALA A 147 -0.05 9.18 3.20
N PRO A 148 -0.65 10.11 3.97
CA PRO A 148 -0.38 10.22 5.40
C PRO A 148 -0.75 8.95 6.19
N LYS A 149 -1.80 8.23 5.77
CA LYS A 149 -2.28 7.04 6.50
C LYS A 149 -1.39 5.82 6.37
N ILE A 150 -0.60 5.72 5.30
CA ILE A 150 0.30 4.58 5.09
C ILE A 150 1.66 4.82 5.76
N THR A 151 2.08 6.09 5.87
CA THR A 151 3.36 6.49 6.47
C THR A 151 3.35 6.55 8.00
N ASP A 152 2.22 6.87 8.62
CA ASP A 152 2.10 6.93 10.09
C ASP A 152 2.36 5.58 10.79
N THR A 153 2.30 4.48 10.05
CA THR A 153 2.60 3.15 10.61
C THR A 153 4.10 2.83 10.64
N VAL A 154 4.96 3.62 9.98
CA VAL A 154 6.39 3.32 9.81
C VAL A 154 7.32 4.38 10.40
N GLN A 155 6.83 5.56 10.79
CA GLN A 155 7.69 6.62 11.32
C GLN A 155 7.10 7.33 12.55
N PRO A 156 7.83 7.34 13.70
CA PRO A 156 7.53 8.30 14.76
C PRO A 156 7.86 9.72 14.28
N PRO A 157 7.13 10.77 14.68
CA PRO A 157 7.32 12.12 14.20
C PRO A 157 8.69 12.65 14.63
N LEU A 158 9.53 12.99 13.66
CA LEU A 158 10.74 13.78 13.90
C LEU A 158 10.36 15.24 14.10
N THR A 159 9.97 15.59 15.30
CA THR A 159 9.95 16.99 15.73
C THR A 159 11.38 17.50 15.93
N SER A 160 11.97 18.08 14.90
CA SER A 160 13.14 18.92 15.07
C SER A 160 12.69 20.28 15.59
N LYS A 161 12.61 20.41 16.89
CA LYS A 161 12.45 21.69 17.56
C LYS A 161 13.82 22.37 17.60
N SER A 162 14.15 23.17 16.59
CA SER A 162 15.23 24.12 16.67
C SER A 162 14.73 25.33 17.47
N THR A 163 15.18 25.43 18.71
CA THR A 163 15.04 26.64 19.52
C THR A 163 16.20 27.59 19.19
N PRO A 164 15.96 28.81 18.77
CA PRO A 164 17.03 29.79 18.69
C PRO A 164 17.30 30.32 20.09
N HIS A 165 18.52 30.21 20.54
CA HIS A 165 19.02 30.98 21.68
C HIS A 165 19.44 32.39 21.24
N SER A 166 18.81 33.37 21.85
CA SER A 166 19.25 34.76 21.94
C SER A 166 20.57 34.88 22.64
#